data_9978f8ea8b96e8d39e8557c0518c9e1c
#
_entry.id   9978f8ea8b96e8d39e8557c0518c9e1c
#
_cell.length_a   1.000
_cell.length_b   1.000
_cell.length_c   1.000
_cell.angle_alpha   90.00
_cell.angle_beta   90.00
_cell.angle_gamma   90.00
#
_symmetry.space_group_name_H-M   'P 1'
#
loop_
_entity.id
_entity.type
_entity.pdbx_description
1 polymer ?
#
loop_
_entity_poly.entity_id
_entity_poly.type
_entity_poly.pdbx_seq_one_letter_code
_entity_poly.pdbx_strand_id
1 'polypeptide(L)'
;NYIEDAIKKGAKIIVSEKKLLKKRPNLVFLFSSNVRKLLAETSQKILYKKPKKLVAVTGTNGKSSITDFYYQILKLNSKKVASIGTIGLKYKDKNKTLDNTTSNPVYLSFILNELWKKKIEFVIMEASSHGLDQNRLDGLIFDVGIFTNLSHDHLDYHKNMKNYFNSK
;
A
#
# COMPACT_ATOMS: atom_id res chain seq x y z
N ASN A 1 7.92 22.07 -9.85
CA ASN A 1 9.05 21.14 -9.68
C ASN A 1 9.00 20.59 -8.27
N TYR A 2 8.67 19.31 -8.09
CA TYR A 2 8.48 18.68 -6.77
C TYR A 2 9.68 18.84 -5.83
N ILE A 3 10.90 18.92 -6.34
CA ILE A 3 12.13 19.10 -5.55
C ILE A 3 12.12 20.48 -4.87
N GLU A 4 11.84 21.54 -5.61
CA GLU A 4 11.79 22.88 -5.05
C GLU A 4 10.67 23.04 -4.01
N ASP A 5 9.52 22.41 -4.26
CA ASP A 5 8.40 22.41 -3.32
C ASP A 5 8.74 21.66 -2.01
N ALA A 6 9.44 20.52 -2.13
CA ALA A 6 9.91 19.79 -0.96
C ALA A 6 10.92 20.61 -0.14
N ILE A 7 11.86 21.28 -0.81
CA ILE A 7 12.84 22.14 -0.15
C ILE A 7 12.16 23.33 0.57
N LYS A 8 11.21 23.99 -0.09
CA LYS A 8 10.42 25.08 0.53
C LYS A 8 9.65 24.60 1.76
N LYS A 9 9.22 23.34 1.79
CA LYS A 9 8.55 22.71 2.93
C LYS A 9 9.52 22.17 4.00
N GLY A 10 10.82 22.46 3.87
CA GLY A 10 11.84 22.12 4.87
C GLY A 10 12.50 20.76 4.71
N ALA A 11 12.38 20.10 3.54
CA ALA A 11 13.11 18.85 3.30
C ALA A 11 14.63 19.10 3.30
N LYS A 12 15.35 18.34 4.09
CA LYS A 12 16.82 18.38 4.17
C LYS A 12 17.48 17.23 3.40
N ILE A 13 16.72 16.22 3.04
CA ILE A 13 17.16 15.07 2.25
C ILE A 13 16.23 14.91 1.06
N ILE A 14 16.80 14.85 -0.12
CA ILE A 14 16.08 14.59 -1.38
C ILE A 14 16.57 13.27 -1.96
N VAL A 15 15.63 12.37 -2.22
CA VAL A 15 15.93 11.11 -2.91
C VAL A 15 15.38 11.18 -4.34
N SER A 16 16.18 10.80 -5.32
CA SER A 16 15.83 10.87 -6.73
C SER A 16 16.35 9.67 -7.51
N GLU A 17 15.62 9.28 -8.55
CA GLU A 17 16.07 8.29 -9.55
C GLU A 17 17.08 8.90 -10.57
N LYS A 18 17.24 10.21 -10.54
CA LYS A 18 18.26 10.92 -11.34
C LYS A 18 19.36 11.43 -10.44
N LYS A 19 20.60 11.24 -10.82
CA LYS A 19 21.74 11.84 -10.13
C LYS A 19 21.64 13.37 -10.24
N LEU A 20 21.47 14.04 -9.11
CA LEU A 20 21.41 15.49 -9.02
C LEU A 20 22.80 16.03 -8.80
N LEU A 21 23.36 16.74 -9.77
CA LEU A 21 24.74 17.22 -9.77
C LEU A 21 24.93 18.54 -8.97
N LYS A 22 23.85 19.27 -8.69
CA LYS A 22 23.95 20.57 -7.99
C LYS A 22 23.98 20.35 -6.48
N LYS A 23 25.16 20.57 -5.88
CA LYS A 23 25.29 20.67 -4.42
C LYS A 23 24.58 21.94 -3.93
N ARG A 24 23.79 21.83 -2.91
CA ARG A 24 23.19 22.98 -2.18
C ARG A 24 23.57 22.89 -0.72
N PRO A 25 23.93 24.01 -0.08
CA PRO A 25 24.21 24.02 1.36
C PRO A 25 23.02 23.45 2.14
N ASN A 26 23.30 22.64 3.14
CA ASN A 26 22.30 22.02 4.03
C ASN A 26 21.29 21.07 3.37
N LEU A 27 21.56 20.58 2.16
CA LEU A 27 20.75 19.57 1.48
C LEU A 27 21.58 18.34 1.14
N VAL A 28 21.04 17.17 1.49
CA VAL A 28 21.61 15.88 1.12
C VAL A 28 20.82 15.33 -0.07
N PHE A 29 21.52 14.99 -1.16
CA PHE A 29 20.92 14.33 -2.30
C PHE A 29 21.36 12.86 -2.33
N LEU A 30 20.38 11.96 -2.34
CA LEU A 30 20.57 10.53 -2.41
C LEU A 30 20.03 10.01 -3.74
N PHE A 31 20.74 9.06 -4.32
CA PHE A 31 20.30 8.35 -5.51
C PHE A 31 19.63 7.02 -5.10
N SER A 32 18.51 6.69 -5.72
CA SER A 32 17.90 5.37 -5.62
C SER A 32 17.39 4.98 -7.02
N SER A 33 17.62 3.73 -7.41
CA SER A 33 17.11 3.20 -8.69
C SER A 33 15.59 3.02 -8.71
N ASN A 34 14.96 2.96 -7.52
CA ASN A 34 13.50 2.89 -7.37
C ASN A 34 13.07 3.65 -6.10
N VAL A 35 12.71 4.91 -6.27
CA VAL A 35 12.30 5.79 -5.17
C VAL A 35 10.97 5.35 -4.55
N ARG A 36 10.05 4.78 -5.36
CA ARG A 36 8.75 4.31 -4.86
C ARG A 36 8.93 3.13 -3.90
N LYS A 37 9.75 2.17 -4.29
CA LYS A 37 10.11 1.02 -3.43
C LYS A 37 10.78 1.48 -2.15
N LEU A 38 11.78 2.36 -2.25
CA LEU A 38 12.48 2.91 -1.09
C LEU A 38 11.53 3.64 -0.14
N LEU A 39 10.58 4.42 -0.67
CA LEU A 39 9.56 5.10 0.14
C LEU A 39 8.70 4.09 0.90
N ALA A 40 8.23 3.04 0.22
CA ALA A 40 7.40 2.01 0.83
C ALA A 40 8.14 1.28 1.95
N GLU A 41 9.34 0.76 1.68
CA GLU A 41 10.16 0.05 2.66
C GLU A 41 10.52 0.93 3.86
N THR A 42 10.88 2.20 3.61
CA THR A 42 11.21 3.15 4.68
C THR A 42 10.01 3.46 5.55
N SER A 43 8.84 3.66 4.94
CA SER A 43 7.58 3.90 5.68
C SER A 43 7.24 2.74 6.61
N GLN A 44 7.44 1.50 6.15
CA GLN A 44 7.21 0.30 6.97
C GLN A 44 8.24 0.15 8.09
N LYS A 45 9.47 0.62 7.89
CA LYS A 45 10.51 0.60 8.95
C LYS A 45 10.27 1.66 10.03
N ILE A 46 9.82 2.85 9.65
CA ILE A 46 9.54 3.95 10.59
C ILE A 46 8.30 3.62 11.43
N LEU A 47 7.23 3.13 10.79
CA LEU A 47 5.99 2.73 11.43
C LEU A 47 5.84 1.20 11.41
N TYR A 48 6.79 0.52 12.06
CA TYR A 48 6.93 -0.94 12.00
C TYR A 48 5.85 -1.72 12.76
N LYS A 49 5.08 -1.08 13.64
CA LYS A 49 3.99 -1.72 14.38
C LYS A 49 2.81 -1.96 13.47
N LYS A 50 2.39 -3.20 13.32
CA LYS A 50 1.30 -3.63 12.44
C LYS A 50 0.53 -4.81 13.04
N PRO A 51 -0.71 -5.07 12.58
CA PRO A 51 -1.49 -6.24 12.98
C PRO A 51 -0.74 -7.56 12.76
N LYS A 52 -1.13 -8.56 13.54
CA LYS A 52 -0.43 -9.85 13.60
C LYS A 52 -0.52 -10.65 12.31
N LYS A 53 -1.65 -10.53 11.59
CA LYS A 53 -1.93 -11.27 10.36
C LYS A 53 -2.36 -10.32 9.25
N LEU A 54 -1.64 -10.36 8.14
CA LEU A 54 -1.92 -9.59 6.94
C LEU A 54 -2.26 -10.52 5.78
N VAL A 55 -3.38 -10.27 5.13
CA VAL A 55 -3.85 -10.99 3.94
C VAL A 55 -3.97 -10.02 2.79
N ALA A 56 -3.41 -10.34 1.63
CA ALA A 56 -3.57 -9.57 0.40
C ALA A 56 -4.49 -10.30 -0.57
N VAL A 57 -5.37 -9.56 -1.25
CA VAL A 57 -6.24 -10.07 -2.30
C VAL A 57 -5.96 -9.32 -3.60
N THR A 58 -5.55 -10.05 -4.63
CA THR A 58 -5.37 -9.51 -5.97
C THR A 58 -6.17 -10.29 -7.00
N GLY A 59 -6.22 -9.80 -8.23
CA GLY A 59 -6.96 -10.37 -9.34
C GLY A 59 -7.69 -9.29 -10.14
N THR A 60 -8.41 -9.65 -11.19
CA THR A 60 -9.21 -8.69 -11.96
C THR A 60 -10.49 -8.38 -11.20
N ASN A 61 -11.33 -9.37 -10.95
CA ASN A 61 -12.61 -9.24 -10.29
C ASN A 61 -12.66 -9.96 -8.95
N GLY A 62 -13.62 -9.61 -8.10
CA GLY A 62 -13.89 -10.29 -6.84
C GLY A 62 -13.03 -9.87 -5.65
N LYS A 63 -12.04 -8.98 -5.82
CA LYS A 63 -11.18 -8.50 -4.72
C LYS A 63 -12.00 -7.93 -3.55
N SER A 64 -12.87 -6.98 -3.83
CA SER A 64 -13.70 -6.32 -2.82
C SER A 64 -14.69 -7.28 -2.15
N SER A 65 -15.28 -8.20 -2.93
CA SER A 65 -16.20 -9.23 -2.38
C SER A 65 -15.49 -10.16 -1.41
N ILE A 66 -14.33 -10.70 -1.80
CA ILE A 66 -13.53 -11.59 -0.93
C ILE A 66 -13.04 -10.83 0.31
N THR A 67 -12.59 -9.58 0.14
CA THR A 67 -12.16 -8.73 1.25
C THR A 67 -13.30 -8.49 2.24
N ASP A 68 -14.51 -8.22 1.74
CA ASP A 68 -15.67 -7.99 2.58
C ASP A 68 -16.18 -9.28 3.26
N PHE A 69 -16.23 -10.39 2.54
CA PHE A 69 -16.61 -11.70 3.12
C PHE A 69 -15.64 -12.15 4.22
N TYR A 70 -14.35 -12.05 3.98
CA TYR A 70 -13.34 -12.36 5.00
C TYR A 70 -13.54 -11.49 6.26
N TYR A 71 -13.75 -10.18 6.07
CA TYR A 71 -14.03 -9.27 7.17
C TYR A 71 -15.27 -9.70 7.95
N GLN A 72 -16.38 -9.97 7.26
CA GLN A 72 -17.64 -10.36 7.89
C GLN A 72 -17.52 -11.70 8.63
N ILE A 73 -16.93 -12.72 8.02
CA ILE A 73 -16.73 -14.04 8.62
C ILE A 73 -15.92 -13.94 9.91
N LEU A 74 -14.79 -13.23 9.90
CA LEU A 74 -13.99 -13.07 11.10
C LEU A 74 -14.68 -12.22 12.15
N LYS A 75 -15.43 -11.19 11.76
CA LYS A 75 -16.24 -10.37 12.67
C LYS A 75 -17.31 -11.21 13.36
N LEU A 76 -18.04 -12.04 12.62
CA LEU A 76 -19.05 -12.96 13.17
C LEU A 76 -18.43 -13.98 14.15
N ASN A 77 -17.19 -14.38 13.93
CA ASN A 77 -16.42 -15.23 14.85
C ASN A 77 -15.71 -14.43 15.95
N SER A 78 -16.17 -13.22 16.26
CA SER A 78 -15.64 -12.36 17.34
C SER A 78 -14.15 -12.06 17.24
N LYS A 79 -13.55 -12.15 16.04
CA LYS A 79 -12.15 -11.78 15.80
C LYS A 79 -12.01 -10.27 15.61
N LYS A 80 -10.89 -9.74 16.06
CA LYS A 80 -10.53 -8.32 15.86
C LYS A 80 -9.94 -8.12 14.48
N VAL A 81 -10.79 -7.82 13.51
CA VAL A 81 -10.46 -7.75 12.09
C VAL A 81 -10.69 -6.34 11.51
N ALA A 82 -9.91 -6.00 10.50
CA ALA A 82 -10.12 -4.85 9.64
C ALA A 82 -10.02 -5.24 8.17
N SER A 83 -10.68 -4.49 7.29
CA SER A 83 -10.51 -4.57 5.85
C SER A 83 -10.10 -3.23 5.26
N ILE A 84 -9.25 -3.26 4.22
CA ILE A 84 -8.73 -2.08 3.50
C ILE A 84 -8.92 -2.33 2.01
N GLY A 85 -9.60 -1.44 1.31
CA GLY A 85 -9.80 -1.58 -0.12
C GLY A 85 -10.72 -0.52 -0.70
N THR A 86 -11.36 -0.86 -1.82
CA THR A 86 -12.25 0.02 -2.57
C THR A 86 -13.42 0.53 -1.73
N ILE A 87 -13.95 -0.31 -0.85
CA ILE A 87 -15.05 0.06 0.05
C ILE A 87 -14.56 0.96 1.20
N GLY A 88 -13.26 1.14 1.33
CA GLY A 88 -12.62 1.93 2.39
C GLY A 88 -11.92 1.10 3.45
N LEU A 89 -11.66 1.72 4.59
CA LEU A 89 -11.14 1.10 5.80
C LEU A 89 -12.30 0.77 6.73
N LYS A 90 -12.56 -0.52 6.95
CA LYS A 90 -13.57 -1.00 7.90
C LYS A 90 -12.89 -1.66 9.10
N TYR A 91 -13.30 -1.30 10.31
CA TYR A 91 -12.94 -2.01 11.55
C TYR A 91 -13.95 -1.69 12.63
N LYS A 92 -14.35 -2.69 13.42
CA LYS A 92 -15.49 -2.57 14.35
C LYS A 92 -16.73 -2.10 13.57
N ASP A 93 -17.37 -1.01 14.00
CA ASP A 93 -18.52 -0.39 13.33
C ASP A 93 -18.16 0.92 12.59
N LYS A 94 -16.85 1.11 12.34
CA LYS A 94 -16.35 2.29 11.64
C LYS A 94 -16.04 1.95 10.19
N ASN A 95 -16.43 2.86 9.31
CA ASN A 95 -16.06 2.84 7.90
C ASN A 95 -15.48 4.23 7.54
N LYS A 96 -14.30 4.23 6.93
CA LYS A 96 -13.64 5.44 6.45
C LYS A 96 -13.30 5.27 4.98
N THR A 97 -13.78 6.18 4.15
CA THR A 97 -13.43 6.20 2.72
C THR A 97 -11.92 6.41 2.53
N LEU A 98 -11.37 5.79 1.52
CA LEU A 98 -9.98 5.91 1.09
C LEU A 98 -9.93 6.42 -0.35
N ASP A 99 -8.92 7.22 -0.67
CA ASP A 99 -8.75 7.81 -2.01
C ASP A 99 -8.40 6.77 -3.08
N ASN A 100 -7.84 5.65 -2.67
CA ASN A 100 -7.39 4.58 -3.58
C ASN A 100 -7.68 3.21 -2.98
N THR A 101 -8.01 2.23 -3.84
CA THR A 101 -8.14 0.81 -3.47
C THR A 101 -6.91 0.30 -2.70
N THR A 102 -5.72 0.62 -3.18
CA THR A 102 -4.45 0.40 -2.47
C THR A 102 -3.83 1.75 -2.16
N SER A 103 -3.86 2.15 -0.90
CA SER A 103 -3.37 3.45 -0.44
C SER A 103 -1.88 3.65 -0.70
N ASN A 104 -1.41 4.91 -0.69
CA ASN A 104 0.02 5.18 -0.75
C ASN A 104 0.74 4.58 0.49
N PRO A 105 2.03 4.23 0.37
CA PRO A 105 2.74 3.45 1.40
C PRO A 105 2.84 4.18 2.75
N VAL A 106 3.00 5.49 2.76
CA VAL A 106 3.09 6.27 3.99
C VAL A 106 1.76 6.20 4.76
N TYR A 107 0.65 6.48 4.06
CA TYR A 107 -0.67 6.44 4.67
C TYR A 107 -1.07 5.04 5.10
N LEU A 108 -0.72 4.02 4.30
CA LEU A 108 -0.95 2.61 4.67
C LEU A 108 -0.20 2.23 5.95
N SER A 109 1.05 2.67 6.11
CA SER A 109 1.82 2.45 7.33
C SER A 109 1.15 3.08 8.55
N PHE A 110 0.62 4.30 8.41
CA PHE A 110 -0.18 4.94 9.46
C PHE A 110 -1.44 4.14 9.81
N ILE A 111 -2.19 3.70 8.80
CA ILE A 111 -3.39 2.88 9.02
C ILE A 111 -3.04 1.61 9.80
N LEU A 112 -2.02 0.87 9.36
CA LEU A 112 -1.61 -0.38 10.02
C LEU A 112 -1.15 -0.14 11.46
N ASN A 113 -0.40 0.93 11.72
CA ASN A 113 0.02 1.30 13.06
C ASN A 113 -1.18 1.66 13.96
N GLU A 114 -2.15 2.42 13.46
CA GLU A 114 -3.38 2.75 14.19
C GLU A 114 -4.24 1.51 14.47
N LEU A 115 -4.36 0.60 13.51
CA LEU A 115 -5.06 -0.66 13.71
C LEU A 115 -4.37 -1.53 14.78
N TRP A 116 -3.03 -1.56 14.79
CA TRP A 116 -2.27 -2.24 15.84
C TRP A 116 -2.53 -1.64 17.22
N LYS A 117 -2.51 -0.29 17.37
CA LYS A 117 -2.85 0.39 18.63
C LYS A 117 -4.25 0.02 19.12
N LYS A 118 -5.20 -0.19 18.19
CA LYS A 118 -6.58 -0.61 18.47
C LYS A 118 -6.72 -2.11 18.73
N LYS A 119 -5.60 -2.85 18.83
CA LYS A 119 -5.56 -4.29 19.07
C LYS A 119 -6.26 -5.11 17.98
N ILE A 120 -6.33 -4.59 16.74
CA ILE A 120 -6.75 -5.38 15.58
C ILE A 120 -5.68 -6.45 15.32
N GLU A 121 -6.12 -7.68 15.09
CA GLU A 121 -5.23 -8.84 14.92
C GLU A 121 -5.10 -9.24 13.44
N PHE A 122 -6.20 -9.15 12.71
CA PHE A 122 -6.30 -9.57 11.31
C PHE A 122 -6.59 -8.38 10.41
N VAL A 123 -5.86 -8.26 9.32
CA VAL A 123 -6.16 -7.29 8.27
C VAL A 123 -6.16 -8.00 6.93
N ILE A 124 -7.25 -7.82 6.19
CA ILE A 124 -7.30 -8.18 4.78
C ILE A 124 -7.29 -6.90 3.94
N MET A 125 -6.52 -6.89 2.86
CA MET A 125 -6.45 -5.72 1.99
C MET A 125 -6.46 -6.06 0.51
N GLU A 126 -7.08 -5.19 -0.27
CA GLU A 126 -7.04 -5.26 -1.72
C GLU A 126 -5.67 -4.78 -2.23
N ALA A 127 -5.02 -5.63 -3.03
CA ALA A 127 -3.81 -5.33 -3.75
C ALA A 127 -4.14 -5.12 -5.24
N SER A 128 -4.40 -3.87 -5.63
CA SER A 128 -4.66 -3.52 -7.04
C SER A 128 -3.40 -3.66 -7.87
N SER A 129 -3.54 -3.97 -9.18
CA SER A 129 -2.39 -4.07 -10.09
C SER A 129 -1.57 -2.78 -10.15
N HIS A 130 -2.22 -1.62 -10.14
CA HIS A 130 -1.55 -0.32 -10.04
C HIS A 130 -0.78 -0.17 -8.73
N GLY A 131 -1.37 -0.61 -7.60
CA GLY A 131 -0.71 -0.54 -6.30
C GLY A 131 0.53 -1.42 -6.23
N LEU A 132 0.46 -2.61 -6.78
CA LEU A 132 1.58 -3.56 -6.85
C LEU A 132 2.67 -3.05 -7.81
N ASP A 133 2.31 -2.65 -9.03
CA ASP A 133 3.25 -2.12 -10.01
C ASP A 133 3.96 -0.83 -9.52
N GLN A 134 3.27 -0.03 -8.71
CA GLN A 134 3.80 1.18 -8.10
C GLN A 134 4.52 0.96 -6.76
N ASN A 135 4.81 -0.29 -6.40
CA ASN A 135 5.52 -0.66 -5.17
C ASN A 135 4.84 -0.17 -3.86
N ARG A 136 3.51 0.03 -3.88
CA ARG A 136 2.81 0.60 -2.71
C ARG A 136 2.78 -0.33 -1.50
N LEU A 137 2.94 -1.63 -1.71
CA LEU A 137 2.90 -2.66 -0.68
C LEU A 137 4.29 -3.22 -0.32
N ASP A 138 5.36 -2.70 -0.94
CA ASP A 138 6.72 -3.15 -0.67
C ASP A 138 7.09 -2.92 0.80
N GLY A 139 7.87 -3.83 1.35
CA GLY A 139 8.22 -3.83 2.77
C GLY A 139 7.14 -4.42 3.70
N LEU A 140 5.93 -4.74 3.19
CA LEU A 140 4.96 -5.55 3.92
C LEU A 140 5.22 -7.04 3.69
N ILE A 141 5.06 -7.81 4.74
CA ILE A 141 5.08 -9.29 4.67
C ILE A 141 3.65 -9.75 4.90
N PHE A 142 3.11 -10.45 3.92
CA PHE A 142 1.78 -11.03 3.99
C PHE A 142 1.86 -12.49 4.43
N ASP A 143 0.96 -12.90 5.32
CA ASP A 143 0.82 -14.30 5.73
C ASP A 143 0.11 -15.14 4.65
N VAL A 144 -0.81 -14.50 3.89
CA VAL A 144 -1.58 -15.14 2.82
C VAL A 144 -1.75 -14.17 1.66
N GLY A 145 -1.54 -14.65 0.44
CA GLY A 145 -1.92 -14.00 -0.81
C GLY A 145 -3.07 -14.76 -1.47
N ILE A 146 -4.11 -14.05 -1.88
CA ILE A 146 -5.26 -14.62 -2.60
C ILE A 146 -5.26 -14.03 -4.01
N PHE A 147 -5.18 -14.91 -5.01
CA PHE A 147 -5.33 -14.56 -6.41
C PHE A 147 -6.70 -15.03 -6.90
N THR A 148 -7.59 -14.11 -7.24
CA THR A 148 -8.98 -14.45 -7.56
C THR A 148 -9.16 -14.97 -8.98
N ASN A 149 -8.76 -14.17 -9.96
CA ASN A 149 -8.83 -14.48 -11.39
C ASN A 149 -8.01 -13.47 -12.20
N LEU A 150 -7.83 -13.76 -13.47
CA LEU A 150 -7.22 -12.89 -14.45
C LEU A 150 -8.08 -12.82 -15.71
N SER A 151 -8.54 -11.62 -16.04
CA SER A 151 -9.24 -11.32 -17.29
C SER A 151 -8.76 -9.99 -17.85
N HIS A 152 -9.19 -9.63 -19.04
CA HIS A 152 -8.80 -8.41 -19.72
C HIS A 152 -9.26 -7.17 -18.94
N ASP A 153 -8.30 -6.36 -18.44
CA ASP A 153 -8.56 -5.13 -17.72
C ASP A 153 -7.28 -4.28 -17.63
N HIS A 154 -7.42 -2.96 -17.42
CA HIS A 154 -6.31 -2.02 -17.20
C HIS A 154 -5.18 -2.05 -18.24
N LEU A 155 -5.46 -2.43 -19.50
CA LEU A 155 -4.43 -2.48 -20.55
C LEU A 155 -4.02 -1.10 -21.08
N ASP A 156 -4.81 -0.08 -20.85
CA ASP A 156 -4.43 1.32 -20.99
C ASP A 156 -3.17 1.66 -20.18
N TYR A 157 -3.09 1.12 -18.98
CA TYR A 157 -1.95 1.28 -18.08
C TYR A 157 -0.85 0.23 -18.32
N HIS A 158 -1.17 -1.06 -18.28
CA HIS A 158 -0.20 -2.16 -18.33
C HIS A 158 0.28 -2.51 -19.74
N LYS A 159 -0.37 -1.98 -20.79
CA LYS A 159 -0.08 -2.16 -22.23
C LYS A 159 -0.46 -3.54 -22.78
N ASN A 160 -0.26 -4.61 -22.06
CA ASN A 160 -0.61 -5.97 -22.48
C ASN A 160 -0.89 -6.88 -21.27
N MET A 161 -1.50 -8.05 -21.54
CA MET A 161 -1.86 -9.03 -20.52
C MET A 161 -0.66 -9.60 -19.75
N LYS A 162 0.51 -9.72 -20.39
CA LYS A 162 1.72 -10.24 -19.74
C LYS A 162 2.21 -9.27 -18.65
N ASN A 163 2.26 -7.98 -18.94
CA ASN A 163 2.63 -6.97 -17.95
C ASN A 163 1.60 -6.89 -16.82
N TYR A 164 0.30 -6.97 -17.18
CA TYR A 164 -0.78 -6.98 -16.20
C TYR A 164 -0.68 -8.17 -15.26
N PHE A 165 -0.43 -9.38 -15.78
CA PHE A 165 -0.19 -10.57 -14.96
C PHE A 165 1.05 -10.41 -14.08
N ASN A 166 2.17 -9.97 -14.65
CA ASN A 166 3.43 -9.80 -13.93
C ASN A 166 3.37 -8.76 -12.80
N SER A 167 2.41 -7.82 -12.87
CA SER A 167 2.22 -6.83 -11.80
C SER A 167 1.55 -7.40 -10.56
N LYS A 168 0.95 -8.59 -10.66
CA LYS A 168 0.21 -9.29 -9.57
C LYS A 168 0.99 -10.46 -8.99
#